data_ef58e4489bff5ab9a758e1e99f41156e
#
_entry.id   ef58e4489bff5ab9a758e1e99f41156e
#
_cell.length_a   1.000
_cell.length_b   1.000
_cell.length_c   1.000
_cell.angle_alpha   90.00
_cell.angle_beta   90.00
_cell.angle_gamma   90.00
#
_symmetry.space_group_name_H-M   'P 1'
#
loop_
_entity.id
_entity.type
_entity.pdbx_description
1 polymer ?
#
loop_
_entity_poly.entity_id
_entity_poly.type
_entity_poly.pdbx_seq_one_letter_code
_entity_poly.pdbx_strand_id
1 'polypeptide(L)'
;AFGHNDHLGGHTLNLEFVSANPTGPIHIGGTRWAAVGDSMARILQANGAEVVREYYFNDHGEQIDRFAKSLVAAAHHEQVPADGYKGAYIDEIAARVIDEAKADGVDALALPRVRDEQGDEGASEQREEFRKRAVPMMFAEIQDSMKEFRVDFDVWFHENSLYESGEVERAINELREQGDIFEKDGATWFASTKYGDDKDRVIIKSDGHAAYIAGDIAYYLNKRRRADHPCDVAIYMLGADHHGYIGRMMAVCAAFGDTPEVNMQILIGQMVNVMKDGKAVRMSKRAGNVVTIDDLLEAIGVDASRYSLARTDYHQSVDIDLNLLASHTNENPVYYVQYAHARSCNVDRNAEQAGIRIADADLSLLDTPADGEVLAALAMYPNVLQMAGDHRAPHRIAHYLEDLASAYHKWYNAERVVPMELTDPESRLKGEERDALSVAKNPETPRAAARLKLNDAVQHVIAGGLKLLGVSAPDKM
;
A
#
# COMPACT_ATOMS: atom_id res chain seq x y z
N ALA A 1 20.00 11.20 4.17
CA ALA A 1 19.10 11.75 5.18
C ALA A 1 19.25 10.98 6.50
N PHE A 2 18.99 11.62 7.64
CA PHE A 2 19.05 10.95 8.95
C PHE A 2 18.09 9.74 8.97
N GLY A 3 18.56 8.59 9.48
CA GLY A 3 17.84 7.33 9.51
C GLY A 3 18.03 6.46 8.25
N HIS A 4 18.22 7.04 7.08
CA HIS A 4 18.51 6.26 5.87
C HIS A 4 19.87 5.56 5.99
N ASN A 5 19.93 4.31 5.55
CA ASN A 5 21.11 3.46 5.63
C ASN A 5 21.23 2.58 4.37
N ASP A 6 22.26 1.76 4.34
CA ASP A 6 22.57 0.86 3.22
C ASP A 6 22.54 -0.63 3.64
N HIS A 7 21.76 -0.91 4.69
CA HIS A 7 21.66 -2.26 5.28
C HIS A 7 21.19 -3.33 4.28
N LEU A 8 20.28 -2.95 3.37
CA LEU A 8 19.77 -3.79 2.30
C LEU A 8 20.38 -3.42 0.92
N GLY A 9 21.51 -2.69 0.91
CA GLY A 9 22.19 -2.29 -0.32
C GLY A 9 22.61 -3.50 -1.14
N GLY A 10 22.44 -3.42 -2.47
CA GLY A 10 22.75 -4.48 -3.41
C GLY A 10 21.71 -5.60 -3.51
N HIS A 11 20.56 -5.47 -2.83
CA HIS A 11 19.43 -6.38 -2.96
C HIS A 11 18.31 -5.75 -3.78
N THR A 12 17.76 -6.52 -4.71
CA THR A 12 16.54 -6.18 -5.47
C THR A 12 15.36 -6.99 -4.95
N LEU A 13 14.36 -6.31 -4.44
CA LEU A 13 13.14 -6.92 -3.89
C LEU A 13 11.95 -6.61 -4.80
N ASN A 14 11.21 -7.64 -5.19
CA ASN A 14 9.94 -7.49 -5.89
C ASN A 14 8.79 -7.64 -4.88
N LEU A 15 7.98 -6.60 -4.74
CA LEU A 15 6.80 -6.60 -3.87
C LEU A 15 5.54 -6.66 -4.73
N GLU A 16 4.84 -7.78 -4.65
CA GLU A 16 3.53 -7.94 -5.26
C GLU A 16 2.44 -7.72 -4.22
N PHE A 17 1.57 -6.77 -4.48
CA PHE A 17 0.46 -6.46 -3.57
C PHE A 17 -0.76 -5.91 -4.31
N VAL A 18 -1.92 -5.99 -3.66
CA VAL A 18 -3.26 -5.74 -4.21
C VAL A 18 -3.67 -6.83 -5.20
N SER A 19 -3.11 -6.86 -6.40
CA SER A 19 -3.27 -7.92 -7.42
C SER A 19 -4.71 -8.39 -7.62
N ALA A 20 -5.64 -7.45 -7.81
CA ALA A 20 -7.05 -7.72 -8.04
C ALA A 20 -7.36 -7.73 -9.55
N ASN A 21 -8.24 -8.64 -9.98
CA ASN A 21 -8.72 -8.67 -11.36
C ASN A 21 -9.64 -7.47 -11.66
N PRO A 22 -9.67 -6.97 -12.91
CA PRO A 22 -10.44 -5.79 -13.29
C PRO A 22 -11.93 -6.10 -13.45
N THR A 23 -12.56 -6.52 -12.36
CA THR A 23 -13.99 -6.88 -12.29
C THR A 23 -14.80 -6.00 -11.35
N GLY A 24 -14.16 -5.05 -10.70
CA GLY A 24 -14.78 -4.08 -9.80
C GLY A 24 -13.78 -3.20 -9.07
N PRO A 25 -14.26 -2.21 -8.29
CA PRO A 25 -13.43 -1.35 -7.46
C PRO A 25 -12.60 -2.15 -6.45
N ILE A 26 -11.45 -1.63 -6.06
CA ILE A 26 -10.60 -2.26 -5.03
C ILE A 26 -11.35 -2.28 -3.69
N HIS A 27 -11.54 -3.47 -3.13
CA HIS A 27 -12.16 -3.66 -1.83
C HIS A 27 -11.19 -3.35 -0.68
N ILE A 28 -11.73 -3.20 0.53
CA ILE A 28 -10.97 -2.76 1.71
C ILE A 28 -9.75 -3.65 2.04
N GLY A 29 -9.79 -4.94 1.78
CA GLY A 29 -8.65 -5.84 1.95
C GLY A 29 -7.50 -5.51 0.98
N GLY A 30 -7.81 -5.23 -0.29
CA GLY A 30 -6.85 -4.74 -1.28
C GLY A 30 -6.32 -3.35 -0.90
N THR A 31 -7.18 -2.48 -0.37
CA THR A 31 -6.78 -1.14 0.12
C THR A 31 -5.76 -1.25 1.26
N ARG A 32 -5.93 -2.22 2.17
CA ARG A 32 -4.93 -2.48 3.22
C ARG A 32 -3.58 -2.83 2.62
N TRP A 33 -3.56 -3.76 1.65
CA TRP A 33 -2.31 -4.13 1.00
C TRP A 33 -1.69 -2.98 0.20
N ALA A 34 -2.51 -2.11 -0.40
CA ALA A 34 -2.01 -0.90 -1.04
C ALA A 34 -1.26 0.02 -0.05
N ALA A 35 -1.84 0.26 1.14
CA ALA A 35 -1.20 1.05 2.18
C ALA A 35 0.05 0.39 2.75
N VAL A 36 -0.04 -0.89 3.14
CA VAL A 36 1.05 -1.66 3.76
C VAL A 36 2.17 -1.92 2.77
N GLY A 37 1.84 -2.35 1.54
CA GLY A 37 2.81 -2.70 0.50
C GLY A 37 3.63 -1.51 0.05
N ASP A 38 2.99 -0.37 -0.24
CA ASP A 38 3.72 0.85 -0.62
C ASP A 38 4.55 1.41 0.54
N SER A 39 4.03 1.38 1.77
CA SER A 39 4.80 1.78 2.95
C SER A 39 6.03 0.88 3.15
N MET A 40 5.87 -0.43 2.98
CA MET A 40 6.97 -1.40 3.04
C MET A 40 8.01 -1.12 1.95
N ALA A 41 7.58 -0.86 0.71
CA ALA A 41 8.48 -0.51 -0.38
C ALA A 41 9.35 0.72 -0.04
N ARG A 42 8.72 1.78 0.48
CA ARG A 42 9.44 3.01 0.89
C ARG A 42 10.42 2.75 2.04
N ILE A 43 10.05 1.91 3.01
CA ILE A 43 10.91 1.53 4.14
C ILE A 43 12.11 0.72 3.65
N LEU A 44 11.91 -0.24 2.75
CA LEU A 44 12.99 -1.04 2.18
C LEU A 44 13.96 -0.19 1.33
N GLN A 45 13.43 0.74 0.55
CA GLN A 45 14.23 1.73 -0.19
C GLN A 45 15.03 2.63 0.75
N ALA A 46 14.46 3.05 1.88
CA ALA A 46 15.17 3.84 2.89
C ALA A 46 16.29 3.05 3.61
N ASN A 47 16.23 1.72 3.58
CA ASN A 47 17.28 0.80 4.03
C ASN A 47 18.28 0.39 2.90
N GLY A 48 18.20 1.02 1.72
CA GLY A 48 19.16 0.85 0.64
C GLY A 48 18.79 -0.18 -0.44
N ALA A 49 17.66 -0.88 -0.32
CA ALA A 49 17.24 -1.86 -1.31
C ALA A 49 16.75 -1.20 -2.61
N GLU A 50 16.96 -1.88 -3.73
CA GLU A 50 16.16 -1.65 -4.94
C GLU A 50 14.81 -2.36 -4.78
N VAL A 51 13.73 -1.67 -5.04
CA VAL A 51 12.38 -2.22 -4.85
C VAL A 51 11.56 -2.04 -6.11
N VAL A 52 10.99 -3.14 -6.58
CA VAL A 52 10.04 -3.19 -7.70
C VAL A 52 8.64 -3.44 -7.12
N ARG A 53 7.73 -2.50 -7.31
CA ARG A 53 6.31 -2.66 -6.95
C ARG A 53 5.59 -3.30 -8.13
N GLU A 54 4.95 -4.41 -7.89
CA GLU A 54 4.29 -5.19 -8.94
C GLU A 54 2.82 -5.44 -8.62
N TYR A 55 1.97 -5.20 -9.63
CA TYR A 55 0.57 -5.54 -9.63
C TYR A 55 0.35 -6.64 -10.66
N TYR A 56 -0.17 -7.79 -10.23
CA TYR A 56 -0.54 -8.90 -11.08
C TYR A 56 -2.03 -8.89 -11.35
N PHE A 57 -2.43 -9.13 -12.58
CA PHE A 57 -3.84 -9.26 -12.92
C PHE A 57 -4.08 -10.23 -14.08
N ASN A 58 -5.31 -10.79 -14.06
CA ASN A 58 -5.81 -11.63 -15.13
C ASN A 58 -7.03 -10.96 -15.74
N ASP A 59 -7.01 -10.75 -17.05
CA ASP A 59 -8.09 -10.18 -17.85
C ASP A 59 -8.91 -11.25 -18.60
N HIS A 60 -8.72 -12.51 -18.23
CA HIS A 60 -9.39 -13.69 -18.77
C HIS A 60 -9.93 -14.60 -17.66
N GLY A 61 -10.67 -15.64 -18.05
CA GLY A 61 -11.16 -16.66 -17.12
C GLY A 61 -12.52 -16.33 -16.49
N GLU A 62 -12.95 -17.20 -15.57
CA GLU A 62 -14.32 -17.21 -15.04
C GLU A 62 -14.77 -15.90 -14.40
N GLN A 63 -13.89 -15.19 -13.71
CA GLN A 63 -14.23 -13.91 -13.09
C GLN A 63 -14.54 -12.84 -14.12
N ILE A 64 -13.75 -12.77 -15.18
CA ILE A 64 -13.95 -11.83 -16.29
C ILE A 64 -15.22 -12.17 -17.06
N ASP A 65 -15.45 -13.47 -17.33
CA ASP A 65 -16.68 -13.93 -17.98
C ASP A 65 -17.93 -13.58 -17.16
N ARG A 66 -17.86 -13.78 -15.84
CA ARG A 66 -18.93 -13.42 -14.91
C ARG A 66 -19.18 -11.91 -14.86
N PHE A 67 -18.12 -11.11 -14.92
CA PHE A 67 -18.22 -9.66 -15.01
C PHE A 67 -18.91 -9.24 -16.32
N ALA A 68 -18.49 -9.78 -17.47
CA ALA A 68 -19.12 -9.50 -18.75
C ALA A 68 -20.60 -9.91 -18.79
N LYS A 69 -20.95 -11.09 -18.25
CA LYS A 69 -22.35 -11.53 -18.11
C LYS A 69 -23.18 -10.52 -17.29
N SER A 70 -22.61 -10.01 -16.19
CA SER A 70 -23.27 -9.02 -15.33
C SER A 70 -23.54 -7.71 -16.07
N LEU A 71 -22.61 -7.24 -16.87
CA LEU A 71 -22.72 -6.03 -17.67
C LEU A 71 -23.79 -6.16 -18.76
N VAL A 72 -23.83 -7.29 -19.48
CA VAL A 72 -24.85 -7.55 -20.50
C VAL A 72 -26.24 -7.57 -19.88
N ALA A 73 -26.42 -8.24 -18.72
CA ALA A 73 -27.68 -8.25 -18.00
C ALA A 73 -28.13 -6.84 -17.60
N ALA A 74 -27.22 -6.04 -17.04
CA ALA A 74 -27.48 -4.65 -16.66
C ALA A 74 -27.87 -3.79 -17.89
N ALA A 75 -27.15 -3.92 -19.01
CA ALA A 75 -27.43 -3.20 -20.24
C ALA A 75 -28.82 -3.46 -20.82
N HIS A 76 -29.36 -4.65 -20.59
CA HIS A 76 -30.72 -5.04 -20.98
C HIS A 76 -31.77 -4.88 -19.86
N HIS A 77 -31.39 -4.28 -18.71
CA HIS A 77 -32.25 -4.17 -17.53
C HIS A 77 -32.80 -5.53 -17.03
N GLU A 78 -32.01 -6.57 -17.20
CA GLU A 78 -32.30 -7.92 -16.76
C GLU A 78 -31.72 -8.17 -15.37
N GLN A 79 -32.18 -9.22 -14.71
CA GLN A 79 -31.60 -9.63 -13.43
C GLN A 79 -30.16 -10.14 -13.65
N VAL A 80 -29.22 -9.56 -12.93
CA VAL A 80 -27.84 -10.04 -12.91
C VAL A 80 -27.77 -11.47 -12.36
N PRO A 81 -27.00 -12.40 -12.97
CA PRO A 81 -26.84 -13.77 -12.48
C PRO A 81 -26.57 -13.85 -10.98
N ALA A 82 -26.99 -14.94 -10.34
CA ALA A 82 -26.91 -15.08 -8.88
C ALA A 82 -25.47 -14.95 -8.36
N ASP A 83 -24.50 -15.47 -9.11
CA ASP A 83 -23.07 -15.42 -8.87
C ASP A 83 -22.38 -14.18 -9.52
N GLY A 84 -23.17 -13.33 -10.20
CA GLY A 84 -22.70 -12.15 -10.90
C GLY A 84 -22.31 -11.00 -9.98
N TYR A 85 -21.62 -10.04 -10.56
CA TYR A 85 -21.22 -8.79 -9.90
C TYR A 85 -22.42 -7.83 -9.83
N LYS A 86 -22.62 -7.21 -8.67
CA LYS A 86 -23.77 -6.33 -8.37
C LYS A 86 -23.27 -5.00 -7.83
N GLY A 87 -24.02 -3.95 -8.08
CA GLY A 87 -23.74 -2.59 -7.60
C GLY A 87 -23.92 -1.58 -8.73
N ALA A 88 -24.03 -0.30 -8.37
CA ALA A 88 -24.26 0.76 -9.33
C ALA A 88 -23.13 0.88 -10.38
N TYR A 89 -21.90 0.51 -10.02
CA TYR A 89 -20.78 0.53 -10.97
C TYR A 89 -20.99 -0.40 -12.18
N ILE A 90 -21.75 -1.48 -12.03
CA ILE A 90 -22.08 -2.39 -13.15
C ILE A 90 -22.96 -1.64 -14.18
N ASP A 91 -23.98 -0.90 -13.71
CA ASP A 91 -24.83 -0.09 -14.60
C ASP A 91 -24.01 1.04 -15.24
N GLU A 92 -23.14 1.69 -14.48
CA GLU A 92 -22.26 2.78 -14.96
C GLU A 92 -21.30 2.27 -16.06
N ILE A 93 -20.61 1.15 -15.86
CA ILE A 93 -19.70 0.55 -16.84
C ILE A 93 -20.47 0.06 -18.07
N ALA A 94 -21.65 -0.59 -17.87
CA ALA A 94 -22.47 -1.03 -18.99
C ALA A 94 -22.90 0.12 -19.88
N ALA A 95 -23.34 1.26 -19.30
CA ALA A 95 -23.68 2.46 -20.04
C ALA A 95 -22.47 3.03 -20.83
N ARG A 96 -21.31 3.10 -20.19
CA ARG A 96 -20.07 3.57 -20.85
C ARG A 96 -19.66 2.67 -22.02
N VAL A 97 -19.82 1.34 -21.88
CA VAL A 97 -19.56 0.39 -22.99
C VAL A 97 -20.46 0.68 -24.17
N ILE A 98 -21.76 0.91 -23.92
CA ILE A 98 -22.73 1.24 -24.99
C ILE A 98 -22.34 2.54 -25.69
N ASP A 99 -22.00 3.58 -24.94
CA ASP A 99 -21.63 4.89 -25.48
C ASP A 99 -20.34 4.82 -26.31
N GLU A 100 -19.32 4.12 -25.81
CA GLU A 100 -18.05 3.93 -26.53
C GLU A 100 -18.23 3.09 -27.80
N ALA A 101 -18.99 1.97 -27.73
CA ALA A 101 -19.31 1.16 -28.91
C ALA A 101 -20.03 1.98 -29.98
N LYS A 102 -21.02 2.80 -29.57
CA LYS A 102 -21.74 3.68 -30.46
C LYS A 102 -20.83 4.72 -31.13
N ALA A 103 -19.87 5.27 -30.42
CA ALA A 103 -18.88 6.20 -30.97
C ALA A 103 -18.03 5.54 -32.06
N ASP A 104 -17.75 4.23 -31.92
CA ASP A 104 -17.05 3.41 -32.90
C ASP A 104 -17.96 2.85 -34.02
N GLY A 105 -19.24 3.22 -34.03
CA GLY A 105 -20.21 2.77 -35.03
C GLY A 105 -20.76 1.35 -34.79
N VAL A 106 -20.59 0.81 -33.57
CA VAL A 106 -21.10 -0.51 -33.17
C VAL A 106 -22.35 -0.34 -32.30
N ASP A 107 -23.45 -1.00 -32.68
CA ASP A 107 -24.61 -1.12 -31.81
C ASP A 107 -24.43 -2.33 -30.90
N ALA A 108 -23.85 -2.10 -29.72
CA ALA A 108 -23.53 -3.19 -28.79
C ALA A 108 -24.77 -3.97 -28.34
N LEU A 109 -25.95 -3.33 -28.27
CA LEU A 109 -27.19 -4.00 -27.87
C LEU A 109 -27.83 -4.82 -28.98
N ALA A 110 -27.48 -4.57 -30.22
CA ALA A 110 -27.98 -5.34 -31.38
C ALA A 110 -27.12 -6.55 -31.74
N LEU A 111 -25.97 -6.74 -31.10
CA LEU A 111 -25.10 -7.89 -31.34
C LEU A 111 -25.76 -9.21 -30.91
N PRO A 112 -25.47 -10.34 -31.60
CA PRO A 112 -26.01 -11.65 -31.27
C PRO A 112 -25.76 -12.05 -29.82
N ARG A 113 -26.78 -12.60 -29.18
CA ARG A 113 -26.74 -13.18 -27.83
C ARG A 113 -26.96 -14.68 -27.86
N VAL A 114 -26.38 -15.36 -26.90
CA VAL A 114 -26.59 -16.79 -26.67
C VAL A 114 -26.95 -16.98 -25.20
N ARG A 115 -27.99 -17.78 -24.93
CA ARG A 115 -28.35 -18.17 -23.55
C ARG A 115 -27.78 -19.54 -23.26
N ASP A 116 -27.19 -19.70 -22.06
CA ASP A 116 -26.76 -21.00 -21.56
C ASP A 116 -27.96 -21.83 -21.02
N GLU A 117 -27.68 -23.04 -20.57
CA GLU A 117 -28.71 -23.96 -20.05
C GLU A 117 -29.46 -23.42 -18.83
N GLN A 118 -28.86 -22.50 -18.08
CA GLN A 118 -29.43 -21.82 -16.94
C GLN A 118 -30.24 -20.58 -17.34
N GLY A 119 -30.22 -20.19 -18.61
CA GLY A 119 -30.87 -19.00 -19.12
C GLY A 119 -30.05 -17.72 -18.96
N ASP A 120 -28.81 -17.82 -18.45
CA ASP A 120 -27.87 -16.70 -18.34
C ASP A 120 -27.16 -16.43 -19.66
N GLU A 121 -26.42 -15.30 -19.74
CA GLU A 121 -25.64 -14.95 -20.93
C GLU A 121 -24.52 -15.96 -21.17
N GLY A 122 -24.59 -16.69 -22.29
CA GLY A 122 -23.56 -17.60 -22.72
C GLY A 122 -22.40 -16.91 -23.45
N ALA A 123 -21.54 -17.71 -24.11
CA ALA A 123 -20.50 -17.18 -24.97
C ALA A 123 -21.15 -16.59 -26.25
N SER A 124 -21.09 -15.27 -26.44
CA SER A 124 -21.76 -14.52 -27.50
C SER A 124 -20.91 -13.34 -27.99
N GLU A 125 -21.20 -12.86 -29.19
CA GLU A 125 -20.57 -11.65 -29.73
C GLU A 125 -20.82 -10.44 -28.83
N GLN A 126 -22.04 -10.32 -28.29
CA GLN A 126 -22.38 -9.23 -27.39
C GLN A 126 -21.57 -9.29 -26.09
N ARG A 127 -21.48 -10.49 -25.45
CA ARG A 127 -20.66 -10.66 -24.24
C ARG A 127 -19.19 -10.31 -24.49
N GLU A 128 -18.65 -10.72 -25.63
CA GLU A 128 -17.26 -10.42 -25.99
C GLU A 128 -17.02 -8.93 -26.21
N GLU A 129 -17.97 -8.22 -26.85
CA GLU A 129 -17.87 -6.78 -27.04
C GLU A 129 -17.90 -6.03 -25.71
N PHE A 130 -18.78 -6.45 -24.76
CA PHE A 130 -18.80 -5.89 -23.41
C PHE A 130 -17.50 -6.19 -22.65
N ARG A 131 -17.00 -7.43 -22.72
CA ARG A 131 -15.73 -7.83 -22.10
C ARG A 131 -14.57 -6.95 -22.58
N LYS A 132 -14.42 -6.87 -23.91
CA LYS A 132 -13.31 -6.16 -24.57
C LYS A 132 -13.22 -4.69 -24.18
N ARG A 133 -14.36 -4.02 -23.98
CA ARG A 133 -14.40 -2.59 -23.59
C ARG A 133 -14.37 -2.39 -22.09
N ALA A 134 -15.13 -3.18 -21.35
CA ALA A 134 -15.28 -2.98 -19.90
C ALA A 134 -14.02 -3.31 -19.10
N VAL A 135 -13.26 -4.34 -19.52
CA VAL A 135 -12.04 -4.74 -18.79
C VAL A 135 -10.99 -3.62 -18.79
N PRO A 136 -10.64 -2.97 -19.91
CA PRO A 136 -9.76 -1.80 -19.91
C PRO A 136 -10.32 -0.61 -19.11
N MET A 137 -11.64 -0.35 -19.18
CA MET A 137 -12.27 0.71 -18.42
C MET A 137 -12.12 0.47 -16.90
N MET A 138 -12.42 -0.74 -16.43
CA MET A 138 -12.31 -1.09 -15.02
C MET A 138 -10.85 -1.08 -14.55
N PHE A 139 -9.93 -1.52 -15.40
CA PHE A 139 -8.52 -1.47 -15.11
C PHE A 139 -8.00 -0.04 -14.97
N ALA A 140 -8.45 0.88 -15.84
CA ALA A 140 -8.12 2.30 -15.73
C ALA A 140 -8.65 2.89 -14.40
N GLU A 141 -9.87 2.54 -13.97
CA GLU A 141 -10.41 2.97 -12.68
C GLU A 141 -9.55 2.47 -11.50
N ILE A 142 -9.07 1.23 -11.57
CA ILE A 142 -8.15 0.68 -10.55
C ILE A 142 -6.85 1.49 -10.51
N GLN A 143 -6.28 1.80 -11.67
CA GLN A 143 -5.05 2.61 -11.74
C GLN A 143 -5.26 4.02 -11.18
N ASP A 144 -6.38 4.65 -11.49
CA ASP A 144 -6.72 5.97 -10.97
C ASP A 144 -6.92 5.95 -9.44
N SER A 145 -7.63 4.95 -8.90
CA SER A 145 -7.81 4.77 -7.45
C SER A 145 -6.45 4.54 -6.74
N MET A 146 -5.54 3.75 -7.33
CA MET A 146 -4.20 3.57 -6.77
C MET A 146 -3.41 4.87 -6.76
N LYS A 147 -3.46 5.64 -7.84
CA LYS A 147 -2.80 6.94 -7.95
C LYS A 147 -3.35 7.94 -6.95
N GLU A 148 -4.67 8.03 -6.79
CA GLU A 148 -5.31 8.86 -5.76
C GLU A 148 -4.86 8.46 -4.36
N PHE A 149 -4.74 7.15 -4.11
CA PHE A 149 -4.23 6.59 -2.87
C PHE A 149 -2.70 6.77 -2.70
N ARG A 150 -2.01 7.40 -3.66
CA ARG A 150 -0.56 7.63 -3.70
C ARG A 150 0.26 6.35 -3.74
N VAL A 151 -0.22 5.38 -4.49
CA VAL A 151 0.46 4.11 -4.76
C VAL A 151 0.76 4.03 -6.25
N ASP A 152 2.05 3.90 -6.57
CA ASP A 152 2.52 3.69 -7.93
C ASP A 152 3.10 2.28 -8.05
N PHE A 153 2.86 1.63 -9.19
CA PHE A 153 3.43 0.34 -9.53
C PHE A 153 4.45 0.50 -10.66
N ASP A 154 5.59 -0.15 -10.51
CA ASP A 154 6.64 -0.19 -11.52
C ASP A 154 6.28 -1.18 -12.64
N VAL A 155 5.57 -2.25 -12.28
CA VAL A 155 5.16 -3.31 -13.20
C VAL A 155 3.67 -3.61 -13.01
N TRP A 156 2.92 -3.56 -14.11
CA TRP A 156 1.56 -4.08 -14.23
C TRP A 156 1.64 -5.38 -15.03
N PHE A 157 1.64 -6.50 -14.30
CA PHE A 157 1.92 -7.81 -14.90
C PHE A 157 0.64 -8.52 -15.34
N HIS A 158 0.61 -8.88 -16.61
CA HIS A 158 -0.47 -9.61 -17.26
C HIS A 158 -0.21 -11.11 -17.21
N GLU A 159 -1.08 -11.89 -16.58
CA GLU A 159 -0.95 -13.36 -16.52
C GLU A 159 -0.82 -13.99 -17.88
N ASN A 160 -1.65 -13.55 -18.85
CA ASN A 160 -1.69 -14.13 -20.20
C ASN A 160 -0.34 -14.03 -20.93
N SER A 161 0.48 -13.03 -20.60
CA SER A 161 1.81 -12.87 -21.21
C SER A 161 2.72 -14.09 -21.00
N LEU A 162 2.55 -14.82 -19.89
CA LEU A 162 3.31 -16.04 -19.60
C LEU A 162 3.00 -17.18 -20.58
N TYR A 163 1.75 -17.26 -21.01
CA TYR A 163 1.29 -18.27 -21.99
C TYR A 163 1.69 -17.86 -23.40
N GLU A 164 1.46 -16.63 -23.78
CA GLU A 164 1.79 -16.09 -25.11
C GLU A 164 3.28 -16.12 -25.41
N SER A 165 4.11 -15.82 -24.40
CA SER A 165 5.58 -15.86 -24.54
C SER A 165 6.17 -17.27 -24.46
N GLY A 166 5.37 -18.30 -24.11
CA GLY A 166 5.81 -19.67 -23.87
C GLY A 166 6.62 -19.87 -22.59
N GLU A 167 6.54 -18.93 -21.64
CA GLU A 167 7.25 -19.04 -20.35
C GLU A 167 6.71 -20.18 -19.49
N VAL A 168 5.40 -20.45 -19.54
CA VAL A 168 4.80 -21.58 -18.84
C VAL A 168 5.40 -22.91 -19.33
N GLU A 169 5.50 -23.08 -20.65
CA GLU A 169 6.07 -24.30 -21.24
C GLU A 169 7.57 -24.45 -20.90
N ARG A 170 8.32 -23.34 -20.97
CA ARG A 170 9.75 -23.35 -20.57
C ARG A 170 9.95 -23.75 -19.11
N ALA A 171 9.15 -23.20 -18.20
CA ALA A 171 9.23 -23.51 -16.77
C ALA A 171 8.91 -24.99 -16.48
N ILE A 172 7.87 -25.54 -17.11
CA ILE A 172 7.52 -26.96 -17.00
C ILE A 172 8.63 -27.86 -17.57
N ASN A 173 9.24 -27.48 -18.70
CA ASN A 173 10.33 -28.23 -19.31
C ASN A 173 11.58 -28.24 -18.42
N GLU A 174 11.91 -27.12 -17.76
CA GLU A 174 13.04 -27.09 -16.79
C GLU A 174 12.79 -28.05 -15.63
N LEU A 175 11.59 -28.06 -15.04
CA LEU A 175 11.25 -29.05 -14.01
C LEU A 175 11.27 -30.49 -14.52
N ARG A 176 10.92 -30.73 -15.80
CA ARG A 176 10.97 -32.05 -16.42
C ARG A 176 12.41 -32.54 -16.60
N GLU A 177 13.32 -31.67 -17.03
CA GLU A 177 14.75 -31.97 -17.16
C GLU A 177 15.40 -32.28 -15.82
N GLN A 178 14.92 -31.67 -14.74
CA GLN A 178 15.35 -31.94 -13.37
C GLN A 178 14.78 -33.26 -12.79
N GLY A 179 13.82 -33.91 -13.49
CA GLY A 179 13.16 -35.13 -13.01
C GLY A 179 12.08 -34.88 -11.96
N ASP A 180 11.51 -33.68 -11.96
CA ASP A 180 10.47 -33.27 -11.01
C ASP A 180 9.06 -33.35 -11.60
N ILE A 181 8.93 -33.77 -12.86
CA ILE A 181 7.67 -33.96 -13.57
C ILE A 181 7.43 -35.44 -13.82
N PHE A 182 6.20 -35.90 -13.58
CA PHE A 182 5.77 -37.26 -13.91
C PHE A 182 4.34 -37.27 -14.46
N GLU A 183 4.02 -38.33 -15.23
CA GLU A 183 2.68 -38.53 -15.79
C GLU A 183 1.90 -39.54 -14.94
N LYS A 184 0.66 -39.21 -14.60
CA LYS A 184 -0.25 -40.09 -13.85
C LYS A 184 -1.70 -39.78 -14.20
N ASP A 185 -2.49 -40.82 -14.47
CA ASP A 185 -3.93 -40.74 -14.76
C ASP A 185 -4.23 -39.77 -15.93
N GLY A 186 -3.34 -39.72 -16.94
CA GLY A 186 -3.47 -38.84 -18.09
C GLY A 186 -3.17 -37.36 -17.84
N ALA A 187 -2.71 -37.02 -16.64
CA ALA A 187 -2.34 -35.67 -16.26
C ALA A 187 -0.83 -35.56 -15.99
N THR A 188 -0.28 -34.37 -16.16
CA THR A 188 1.12 -34.04 -15.85
C THR A 188 1.21 -33.47 -14.44
N TRP A 189 2.08 -34.03 -13.62
CA TRP A 189 2.23 -33.71 -12.21
C TRP A 189 3.62 -33.16 -11.88
N PHE A 190 3.66 -32.22 -10.96
CA PHE A 190 4.88 -31.73 -10.29
C PHE A 190 5.06 -32.47 -8.96
N ALA A 191 6.23 -33.10 -8.77
CA ALA A 191 6.60 -33.83 -7.54
C ALA A 191 6.94 -32.88 -6.40
N SER A 192 5.99 -32.02 -6.04
CA SER A 192 6.19 -30.94 -5.05
C SER A 192 6.43 -31.47 -3.63
N THR A 193 5.99 -32.69 -3.30
CA THR A 193 6.28 -33.35 -2.01
C THR A 193 7.77 -33.54 -1.78
N LYS A 194 8.59 -33.71 -2.84
CA LYS A 194 10.04 -33.76 -2.77
C LYS A 194 10.65 -32.51 -2.13
N TYR A 195 9.93 -31.40 -2.18
CA TYR A 195 10.34 -30.08 -1.70
C TYR A 195 9.51 -29.58 -0.51
N GLY A 196 8.77 -30.48 0.15
CA GLY A 196 8.08 -30.21 1.41
C GLY A 196 6.62 -29.76 1.28
N ASP A 197 6.01 -29.83 0.09
CA ASP A 197 4.57 -29.65 -0.06
C ASP A 197 3.79 -30.83 0.55
N ASP A 198 2.53 -30.63 0.90
CA ASP A 198 1.66 -31.67 1.49
C ASP A 198 1.24 -32.76 0.49
N LYS A 199 1.23 -32.45 -0.80
CA LYS A 199 0.92 -33.37 -1.89
C LYS A 199 1.49 -32.89 -3.22
N ASP A 200 1.70 -33.83 -4.16
CA ASP A 200 2.07 -33.48 -5.52
C ASP A 200 0.96 -32.72 -6.24
N ARG A 201 1.33 -31.88 -7.19
CA ARG A 201 0.39 -30.96 -7.85
C ARG A 201 0.22 -31.26 -9.32
N VAL A 202 -1.04 -31.30 -9.79
CA VAL A 202 -1.35 -31.33 -11.22
C VAL A 202 -0.99 -29.97 -11.83
N ILE A 203 -0.17 -29.97 -12.86
CA ILE A 203 0.20 -28.79 -13.64
C ILE A 203 -0.46 -28.75 -15.03
N ILE A 204 -0.72 -29.91 -15.64
CA ILE A 204 -1.55 -30.05 -16.83
C ILE A 204 -2.60 -31.12 -16.53
N LYS A 205 -3.87 -30.77 -16.68
CA LYS A 205 -4.99 -31.70 -16.47
C LYS A 205 -5.07 -32.75 -17.57
N SER A 206 -5.83 -33.80 -17.34
CA SER A 206 -6.07 -34.88 -18.32
C SER A 206 -6.79 -34.42 -19.61
N ASP A 207 -7.45 -33.27 -19.57
CA ASP A 207 -8.06 -32.63 -20.75
C ASP A 207 -7.07 -31.74 -21.53
N GLY A 208 -5.80 -31.69 -21.11
CA GLY A 208 -4.72 -30.91 -21.74
C GLY A 208 -4.64 -29.44 -21.29
N HIS A 209 -5.55 -28.98 -20.44
CA HIS A 209 -5.53 -27.60 -19.95
C HIS A 209 -4.57 -27.42 -18.77
N ALA A 210 -3.84 -26.29 -18.75
CA ALA A 210 -3.00 -25.93 -17.62
C ALA A 210 -3.84 -25.73 -16.34
N ALA A 211 -3.32 -26.23 -15.22
CA ALA A 211 -3.84 -25.89 -13.90
C ALA A 211 -3.24 -24.55 -13.44
N TYR A 212 -3.87 -23.86 -12.49
CA TYR A 212 -3.43 -22.57 -11.98
C TYR A 212 -1.96 -22.53 -11.56
N ILE A 213 -1.47 -23.59 -10.93
CA ILE A 213 -0.07 -23.68 -10.50
C ILE A 213 0.93 -23.59 -11.66
N ALA A 214 0.56 -23.94 -12.87
CA ALA A 214 1.46 -23.81 -14.04
C ALA A 214 1.82 -22.35 -14.30
N GLY A 215 0.84 -21.45 -14.22
CA GLY A 215 1.06 -20.00 -14.30
C GLY A 215 1.91 -19.50 -13.11
N ASP A 216 1.60 -19.94 -11.90
CA ASP A 216 2.34 -19.56 -10.68
C ASP A 216 3.83 -19.93 -10.76
N ILE A 217 4.14 -21.12 -11.27
CA ILE A 217 5.52 -21.62 -11.48
C ILE A 217 6.28 -20.70 -12.45
N ALA A 218 5.67 -20.43 -13.61
CA ALA A 218 6.27 -19.56 -14.62
C ALA A 218 6.44 -18.12 -14.11
N TYR A 219 5.46 -17.61 -13.39
CA TYR A 219 5.48 -16.27 -12.85
C TYR A 219 6.58 -16.07 -11.79
N TYR A 220 6.81 -17.05 -10.91
CA TYR A 220 7.95 -17.02 -10.00
C TYR A 220 9.28 -16.91 -10.74
N LEU A 221 9.50 -17.77 -11.75
CA LEU A 221 10.71 -17.71 -12.57
C LEU A 221 10.85 -16.38 -13.32
N ASN A 222 9.73 -15.86 -13.82
CA ASN A 222 9.73 -14.57 -14.48
C ASN A 222 10.23 -13.47 -13.55
N LYS A 223 9.70 -13.36 -12.33
CA LYS A 223 10.19 -12.38 -11.32
C LYS A 223 11.68 -12.51 -11.04
N ARG A 224 12.17 -13.74 -10.95
CA ARG A 224 13.57 -14.04 -10.64
C ARG A 224 14.54 -13.75 -11.79
N ARG A 225 14.10 -13.90 -13.04
CA ARG A 225 15.00 -14.04 -14.19
C ARG A 225 14.69 -13.13 -15.37
N ARG A 226 13.60 -12.37 -15.37
CA ARG A 226 13.27 -11.46 -16.47
C ARG A 226 14.38 -10.43 -16.68
N ALA A 227 14.53 -9.95 -17.93
CA ALA A 227 15.58 -9.00 -18.27
C ALA A 227 15.39 -7.64 -17.60
N ASP A 228 14.13 -7.21 -17.50
CA ASP A 228 13.76 -5.97 -16.86
C ASP A 228 13.32 -6.28 -15.41
N HIS A 229 14.00 -5.69 -14.44
CA HIS A 229 13.70 -5.83 -13.03
C HIS A 229 13.75 -7.27 -12.47
N PRO A 230 14.83 -8.04 -12.66
CA PRO A 230 15.00 -9.32 -11.94
C PRO A 230 15.11 -9.05 -10.45
N CYS A 231 14.64 -9.97 -9.61
CA CYS A 231 14.70 -9.78 -8.17
C CYS A 231 15.50 -10.87 -7.44
N ASP A 232 16.14 -10.51 -6.34
CA ASP A 232 16.77 -11.46 -5.40
C ASP A 232 15.72 -12.09 -4.49
N VAL A 233 14.71 -11.32 -4.12
CA VAL A 233 13.62 -11.74 -3.23
C VAL A 233 12.28 -11.37 -3.85
N ALA A 234 11.42 -12.36 -4.05
CA ALA A 234 10.01 -12.18 -4.43
C ALA A 234 9.13 -12.20 -3.16
N ILE A 235 8.42 -11.10 -2.91
CA ILE A 235 7.53 -10.95 -1.76
C ILE A 235 6.09 -10.87 -2.27
N TYR A 236 5.27 -11.85 -1.87
CA TYR A 236 3.85 -11.93 -2.23
C TYR A 236 3.00 -11.53 -1.02
N MET A 237 2.07 -10.59 -1.20
CA MET A 237 1.16 -10.13 -0.15
C MET A 237 -0.25 -10.61 -0.46
N LEU A 238 -0.72 -11.58 0.31
CA LEU A 238 -1.97 -12.31 0.06
C LEU A 238 -2.96 -12.19 1.21
N GLY A 239 -4.24 -12.41 0.93
CA GLY A 239 -5.28 -12.49 1.94
C GLY A 239 -5.24 -13.78 2.75
N ALA A 240 -5.95 -13.81 3.88
CA ALA A 240 -5.96 -14.94 4.82
C ALA A 240 -6.51 -16.25 4.23
N ASP A 241 -7.28 -16.17 3.16
CA ASP A 241 -7.83 -17.31 2.42
C ASP A 241 -6.77 -18.10 1.61
N HIS A 242 -5.55 -17.55 1.46
CA HIS A 242 -4.46 -18.15 0.69
C HIS A 242 -3.47 -19.01 1.52
N HIS A 243 -3.78 -19.38 2.76
CA HIS A 243 -2.87 -20.22 3.58
C HIS A 243 -2.46 -21.53 2.89
N GLY A 244 -3.36 -22.20 2.17
CA GLY A 244 -3.05 -23.42 1.42
C GLY A 244 -2.14 -23.22 0.20
N TYR A 245 -1.83 -21.96 -0.15
CA TYR A 245 -0.95 -21.62 -1.26
C TYR A 245 0.53 -21.64 -0.87
N ILE A 246 0.86 -21.42 0.41
CA ILE A 246 2.22 -21.22 0.89
C ILE A 246 3.10 -22.44 0.59
N GLY A 247 2.68 -23.65 1.04
CA GLY A 247 3.49 -24.87 0.91
C GLY A 247 3.86 -25.17 -0.54
N ARG A 248 2.89 -25.03 -1.47
CA ARG A 248 3.16 -25.29 -2.90
C ARG A 248 4.13 -24.29 -3.50
N MET A 249 4.04 -23.02 -3.12
CA MET A 249 4.94 -21.99 -3.66
C MET A 249 6.35 -22.11 -3.07
N MET A 250 6.47 -22.45 -1.80
CA MET A 250 7.78 -22.76 -1.20
C MET A 250 8.44 -23.97 -1.86
N ALA A 251 7.66 -24.99 -2.25
CA ALA A 251 8.16 -26.12 -3.02
C ALA A 251 8.61 -25.70 -4.43
N VAL A 252 7.89 -24.80 -5.10
CA VAL A 252 8.32 -24.20 -6.39
C VAL A 252 9.66 -23.47 -6.23
N CYS A 253 9.78 -22.62 -5.22
CA CYS A 253 11.00 -21.89 -4.90
C CYS A 253 12.20 -22.86 -4.77
N ALA A 254 12.05 -23.91 -3.93
CA ALA A 254 13.09 -24.90 -3.68
C ALA A 254 13.44 -25.73 -4.93
N ALA A 255 12.46 -26.06 -5.78
CA ALA A 255 12.68 -26.84 -7.01
C ALA A 255 13.57 -26.10 -8.02
N PHE A 256 13.53 -24.77 -8.04
CA PHE A 256 14.41 -23.96 -8.87
C PHE A 256 15.74 -23.58 -8.20
N GLY A 257 16.08 -24.22 -7.09
CA GLY A 257 17.36 -24.05 -6.39
C GLY A 257 17.44 -22.82 -5.50
N ASP A 258 16.35 -22.09 -5.32
CA ASP A 258 16.23 -20.97 -4.40
C ASP A 258 15.91 -21.47 -2.97
N THR A 259 16.11 -20.60 -1.99
CA THR A 259 15.86 -20.92 -0.57
C THR A 259 14.51 -20.33 -0.14
N PRO A 260 13.51 -21.18 0.24
CA PRO A 260 12.26 -20.73 0.84
C PRO A 260 12.49 -19.76 2.01
N GLU A 261 11.59 -18.80 2.19
CA GLU A 261 11.65 -17.71 3.19
C GLU A 261 12.80 -16.70 2.97
N VAL A 262 13.78 -17.02 2.13
CA VAL A 262 14.88 -16.11 1.76
C VAL A 262 14.62 -15.48 0.39
N ASN A 263 14.52 -16.28 -0.66
CA ASN A 263 14.29 -15.77 -2.04
C ASN A 263 12.80 -15.61 -2.36
N MET A 264 11.93 -16.30 -1.63
CA MET A 264 10.48 -16.13 -1.70
C MET A 264 9.92 -15.92 -0.30
N GLN A 265 9.14 -14.86 -0.12
CA GLN A 265 8.41 -14.56 1.11
C GLN A 265 6.93 -14.41 0.80
N ILE A 266 6.05 -15.02 1.60
CA ILE A 266 4.60 -14.92 1.45
C ILE A 266 4.04 -14.32 2.73
N LEU A 267 3.49 -13.11 2.62
CA LEU A 267 2.93 -12.37 3.74
C LEU A 267 1.41 -12.49 3.70
N ILE A 268 0.82 -12.96 4.79
CA ILE A 268 -0.62 -13.18 4.90
C ILE A 268 -1.24 -12.08 5.74
N GLY A 269 -2.14 -11.29 5.11
CA GLY A 269 -2.86 -10.21 5.76
C GLY A 269 -4.20 -10.65 6.33
N GLN A 270 -4.51 -10.18 7.53
CA GLN A 270 -5.78 -10.42 8.19
C GLN A 270 -6.85 -9.40 7.79
N MET A 271 -8.10 -9.67 8.19
CA MET A 271 -9.28 -8.91 7.79
C MET A 271 -9.27 -7.46 8.27
N VAL A 272 -9.92 -6.59 7.50
CA VAL A 272 -10.22 -5.21 7.85
C VAL A 272 -11.72 -5.06 8.03
N ASN A 273 -12.12 -4.53 9.18
CA ASN A 273 -13.50 -4.15 9.46
C ASN A 273 -13.60 -2.62 9.41
N VAL A 274 -14.62 -2.11 8.76
CA VAL A 274 -14.93 -0.67 8.76
C VAL A 274 -16.09 -0.44 9.71
N MET A 275 -15.92 0.47 10.68
CA MET A 275 -16.87 0.77 11.73
C MET A 275 -17.37 2.21 11.60
N LYS A 276 -18.66 2.41 11.77
CA LYS A 276 -19.30 3.74 11.87
C LYS A 276 -20.39 3.68 12.94
N ASP A 277 -20.39 4.65 13.85
CA ASP A 277 -21.34 4.73 14.97
C ASP A 277 -21.40 3.42 15.80
N GLY A 278 -20.22 2.79 16.00
CA GLY A 278 -20.10 1.51 16.73
C GLY A 278 -20.64 0.28 15.99
N LYS A 279 -20.98 0.40 14.70
CA LYS A 279 -21.52 -0.70 13.87
C LYS A 279 -20.63 -0.95 12.66
N ALA A 280 -20.52 -2.22 12.28
CA ALA A 280 -19.78 -2.60 11.07
C ALA A 280 -20.49 -2.08 9.81
N VAL A 281 -19.74 -1.38 8.96
CA VAL A 281 -20.16 -1.00 7.60
C VAL A 281 -19.86 -2.18 6.68
N ARG A 282 -20.90 -2.77 6.10
CA ARG A 282 -20.77 -4.00 5.31
C ARG A 282 -20.93 -3.80 3.81
N MET A 283 -21.46 -2.66 3.39
CA MET A 283 -21.82 -2.42 2.00
C MET A 283 -21.47 -1.00 1.55
N SER A 284 -20.91 -0.91 0.35
CA SER A 284 -20.75 0.32 -0.40
C SER A 284 -22.06 0.69 -1.13
N LYS A 285 -22.32 1.96 -1.31
CA LYS A 285 -23.40 2.44 -2.17
C LYS A 285 -23.14 2.10 -3.65
N ARG A 286 -21.88 2.17 -4.10
CA ARG A 286 -21.50 1.93 -5.49
C ARG A 286 -21.22 0.46 -5.78
N ALA A 287 -20.47 -0.22 -4.92
CA ALA A 287 -20.08 -1.63 -5.11
C ALA A 287 -21.09 -2.65 -4.58
N GLY A 288 -22.08 -2.21 -3.78
CA GLY A 288 -23.23 -3.00 -3.37
C GLY A 288 -23.01 -3.99 -2.23
N ASN A 289 -21.89 -4.70 -2.17
CA ASN A 289 -21.67 -5.79 -1.21
C ASN A 289 -20.34 -5.76 -0.44
N VAL A 290 -19.46 -4.81 -0.75
CA VAL A 290 -18.16 -4.63 -0.10
C VAL A 290 -17.86 -3.14 0.07
N VAL A 291 -17.07 -2.79 1.09
CA VAL A 291 -16.50 -1.44 1.24
C VAL A 291 -15.29 -1.34 0.33
N THR A 292 -15.20 -0.24 -0.40
CA THR A 292 -14.15 0.01 -1.39
C THR A 292 -13.14 1.05 -0.91
N ILE A 293 -12.03 1.18 -1.66
CA ILE A 293 -11.05 2.24 -1.46
C ILE A 293 -11.72 3.61 -1.56
N ASP A 294 -12.58 3.84 -2.55
CA ASP A 294 -13.26 5.11 -2.79
C ASP A 294 -14.16 5.51 -1.61
N ASP A 295 -14.91 4.54 -1.05
CA ASP A 295 -15.73 4.77 0.14
C ASP A 295 -14.88 5.24 1.33
N LEU A 296 -13.69 4.67 1.50
CA LEU A 296 -12.79 5.02 2.59
C LEU A 296 -12.18 6.43 2.38
N LEU A 297 -11.77 6.73 1.15
CA LEU A 297 -11.22 8.04 0.79
C LEU A 297 -12.26 9.15 0.94
N GLU A 298 -13.50 8.92 0.53
CA GLU A 298 -14.61 9.86 0.73
C GLU A 298 -14.88 10.12 2.23
N ALA A 299 -14.79 9.06 3.06
CA ALA A 299 -15.12 9.16 4.47
C ALA A 299 -14.06 9.83 5.32
N ILE A 300 -12.77 9.54 5.12
CA ILE A 300 -11.68 9.96 6.01
C ILE A 300 -10.44 10.51 5.30
N GLY A 301 -10.44 10.52 3.98
CA GLY A 301 -9.32 11.00 3.15
C GLY A 301 -8.13 10.04 3.09
N VAL A 302 -7.15 10.38 2.25
CA VAL A 302 -5.98 9.53 1.95
C VAL A 302 -5.08 9.34 3.17
N ASP A 303 -4.77 10.42 3.88
CA ASP A 303 -3.81 10.37 5.00
C ASP A 303 -4.30 9.48 6.15
N ALA A 304 -5.55 9.67 6.58
CA ALA A 304 -6.13 8.86 7.65
C ALA A 304 -6.31 7.40 7.22
N SER A 305 -6.69 7.16 5.96
CA SER A 305 -6.81 5.81 5.39
C SER A 305 -5.47 5.08 5.39
N ARG A 306 -4.44 5.67 4.83
CA ARG A 306 -3.10 5.07 4.75
C ARG A 306 -2.51 4.82 6.14
N TYR A 307 -2.57 5.82 7.01
CA TYR A 307 -2.01 5.73 8.36
C TYR A 307 -2.67 4.62 9.17
N SER A 308 -4.00 4.60 9.22
CA SER A 308 -4.75 3.62 10.02
C SER A 308 -4.55 2.18 9.53
N LEU A 309 -4.49 1.96 8.21
CA LEU A 309 -4.28 0.64 7.63
C LEU A 309 -2.84 0.13 7.83
N ALA A 310 -1.83 1.01 7.83
CA ALA A 310 -0.43 0.67 8.06
C ALA A 310 -0.05 0.60 9.55
N ARG A 311 -0.83 1.22 10.45
CA ARG A 311 -0.56 1.32 11.89
C ARG A 311 -0.66 -0.01 12.63
N THR A 312 -1.49 -0.93 12.15
CA THR A 312 -1.69 -2.24 12.77
C THR A 312 -0.90 -3.30 12.01
N ASP A 313 -0.22 -4.18 12.73
CA ASP A 313 0.45 -5.34 12.15
C ASP A 313 -0.51 -6.10 11.21
N TYR A 314 -0.09 -6.34 9.97
CA TYR A 314 -0.96 -7.00 8.97
C TYR A 314 -1.33 -8.44 9.35
N HIS A 315 -0.59 -9.09 10.26
CA HIS A 315 -0.96 -10.38 10.83
C HIS A 315 -2.16 -10.30 11.78
N GLN A 316 -2.63 -9.11 12.13
CA GLN A 316 -3.78 -8.88 12.99
C GLN A 316 -4.93 -8.26 12.20
N SER A 317 -6.15 -8.61 12.57
CA SER A 317 -7.33 -7.90 12.08
C SER A 317 -7.33 -6.46 12.60
N VAL A 318 -7.88 -5.54 11.80
CA VAL A 318 -7.97 -4.13 12.15
C VAL A 318 -9.39 -3.62 12.00
N ASP A 319 -9.83 -2.83 12.98
CA ASP A 319 -11.09 -2.08 12.95
C ASP A 319 -10.80 -0.62 12.62
N ILE A 320 -11.35 -0.13 11.52
CA ILE A 320 -11.24 1.25 11.06
C ILE A 320 -12.47 2.02 11.51
N ASP A 321 -12.32 2.83 12.56
CA ASP A 321 -13.39 3.69 13.08
C ASP A 321 -13.45 5.01 12.29
N LEU A 322 -14.45 5.12 11.40
CA LEU A 322 -14.60 6.30 10.54
C LEU A 322 -14.85 7.59 11.34
N ASN A 323 -15.57 7.51 12.47
CA ASN A 323 -15.85 8.68 13.28
C ASN A 323 -14.59 9.22 13.96
N LEU A 324 -13.80 8.32 14.54
CA LEU A 324 -12.53 8.67 15.16
C LEU A 324 -11.56 9.27 14.13
N LEU A 325 -11.40 8.61 12.99
CA LEU A 325 -10.41 8.97 11.98
C LEU A 325 -10.79 10.22 11.17
N ALA A 326 -12.08 10.60 11.14
CA ALA A 326 -12.53 11.88 10.62
C ALA A 326 -12.39 13.02 11.64
N SER A 327 -12.12 12.74 12.91
CA SER A 327 -12.06 13.75 13.96
C SER A 327 -10.71 14.50 13.98
N HIS A 328 -10.75 15.77 14.37
CA HIS A 328 -9.57 16.61 14.58
C HIS A 328 -9.23 16.67 16.08
N THR A 329 -9.01 15.52 16.68
CA THR A 329 -8.70 15.38 18.10
C THR A 329 -7.41 14.60 18.33
N ASN A 330 -6.82 14.75 19.52
CA ASN A 330 -5.60 14.02 19.89
C ASN A 330 -5.79 12.49 19.98
N GLU A 331 -7.03 12.01 20.00
CA GLU A 331 -7.36 10.58 19.98
C GLU A 331 -7.20 9.99 18.57
N ASN A 332 -7.30 10.82 17.54
CA ASN A 332 -7.02 10.42 16.16
C ASN A 332 -5.49 10.35 15.95
N PRO A 333 -4.90 9.15 15.76
CA PRO A 333 -3.45 9.01 15.77
C PRO A 333 -2.76 9.74 14.61
N VAL A 334 -3.36 9.79 13.42
CA VAL A 334 -2.75 10.55 12.31
C VAL A 334 -2.79 12.04 12.58
N TYR A 335 -3.92 12.55 13.06
CA TYR A 335 -4.04 13.96 13.44
C TYR A 335 -3.01 14.33 14.51
N TYR A 336 -2.82 13.50 15.53
CA TYR A 336 -1.87 13.71 16.61
C TYR A 336 -0.43 13.88 16.12
N VAL A 337 0.00 13.03 15.19
CA VAL A 337 1.34 13.09 14.59
C VAL A 337 1.48 14.29 13.66
N GLN A 338 0.50 14.53 12.79
CA GLN A 338 0.51 15.67 11.87
C GLN A 338 0.48 17.00 12.64
N TYR A 339 -0.25 17.05 13.74
CA TYR A 339 -0.30 18.23 14.60
C TYR A 339 1.06 18.53 15.27
N ALA A 340 1.84 17.51 15.64
CA ALA A 340 3.22 17.71 16.09
C ALA A 340 4.09 18.36 15.02
N HIS A 341 3.97 17.91 13.75
CA HIS A 341 4.67 18.52 12.62
C HIS A 341 4.24 19.98 12.40
N ALA A 342 2.93 20.24 12.28
CA ALA A 342 2.43 21.60 12.07
C ALA A 342 2.82 22.58 13.20
N ARG A 343 2.85 22.06 14.44
CA ARG A 343 3.33 22.82 15.62
C ARG A 343 4.82 23.15 15.49
N SER A 344 5.66 22.21 15.08
CA SER A 344 7.10 22.44 14.86
C SER A 344 7.35 23.50 13.77
N CYS A 345 6.59 23.45 12.68
CA CYS A 345 6.64 24.48 11.63
C CYS A 345 6.23 25.86 12.15
N ASN A 346 5.29 25.92 13.11
CA ASN A 346 4.90 27.17 13.71
C ASN A 346 6.02 27.75 14.64
N VAL A 347 6.74 26.88 15.33
CA VAL A 347 7.92 27.28 16.13
C VAL A 347 8.98 27.90 15.22
N ASP A 348 9.26 27.32 14.06
CA ASP A 348 10.22 27.85 13.11
C ASP A 348 9.82 29.24 12.61
N ARG A 349 8.55 29.44 12.24
CA ARG A 349 8.03 30.76 11.83
C ARG A 349 8.19 31.82 12.94
N ASN A 350 7.90 31.44 14.19
CA ASN A 350 8.05 32.35 15.32
C ASN A 350 9.53 32.66 15.59
N ALA A 351 10.41 31.70 15.47
CA ALA A 351 11.86 31.88 15.63
C ALA A 351 12.45 32.79 14.55
N GLU A 352 12.02 32.62 13.30
CA GLU A 352 12.42 33.47 12.18
C GLU A 352 11.98 34.93 12.43
N GLN A 353 10.72 35.15 12.84
CA GLN A 353 10.22 36.47 13.17
C GLN A 353 10.96 37.12 14.33
N ALA A 354 11.42 36.31 15.30
CA ALA A 354 12.20 36.76 16.43
C ALA A 354 13.70 36.94 16.07
N GLY A 355 14.16 36.50 14.90
CA GLY A 355 15.55 36.59 14.46
C GLY A 355 16.48 35.53 15.10
N ILE A 356 15.93 34.45 15.66
CA ILE A 356 16.70 33.33 16.21
C ILE A 356 17.14 32.43 15.05
N ARG A 357 18.43 32.04 15.03
CA ARG A 357 19.01 31.22 13.95
C ARG A 357 19.66 29.96 14.50
N ILE A 358 19.44 28.84 13.82
CA ILE A 358 20.06 27.53 14.15
C ILE A 358 21.62 27.62 14.15
N ALA A 359 22.20 28.49 13.32
CA ALA A 359 23.65 28.69 13.26
C ALA A 359 24.26 29.20 14.58
N ASP A 360 23.44 29.80 15.44
CA ASP A 360 23.87 30.34 16.75
C ASP A 360 23.68 29.31 17.87
N ALA A 361 23.35 28.04 17.57
CA ALA A 361 23.06 27.00 18.54
C ALA A 361 24.29 26.50 19.29
N ASP A 362 24.21 26.49 20.62
CA ASP A 362 25.11 25.72 21.49
C ASP A 362 24.33 24.50 22.03
N LEU A 363 24.57 23.34 21.45
CA LEU A 363 23.84 22.10 21.77
C LEU A 363 24.12 21.60 23.21
N SER A 364 25.19 22.07 23.87
CA SER A 364 25.48 21.74 25.26
C SER A 364 24.44 22.32 26.23
N LEU A 365 23.63 23.27 25.75
CA LEU A 365 22.53 23.90 26.53
C LEU A 365 21.22 23.10 26.45
N LEU A 366 21.17 21.98 25.74
CA LEU A 366 20.06 20.99 25.79
C LEU A 366 20.30 20.08 27.00
N ASP A 367 20.09 20.59 28.20
CA ASP A 367 20.49 19.98 29.48
C ASP A 367 19.32 19.66 30.41
N THR A 368 18.06 19.92 30.00
CA THR A 368 16.89 19.57 30.77
C THR A 368 16.46 18.11 30.56
N PRO A 369 15.73 17.48 31.50
CA PRO A 369 15.17 16.16 31.32
C PRO A 369 14.25 16.06 30.07
N ALA A 370 13.50 17.12 29.77
CA ALA A 370 12.61 17.16 28.61
C ALA A 370 13.40 17.19 27.29
N ASP A 371 14.52 17.94 27.20
CA ASP A 371 15.43 17.91 26.05
C ASP A 371 15.98 16.50 25.86
N GLY A 372 16.37 15.83 26.95
CA GLY A 372 16.90 14.46 26.95
C GLY A 372 15.90 13.42 26.44
N GLU A 373 14.61 13.52 26.79
CA GLU A 373 13.57 12.62 26.29
C GLU A 373 13.39 12.71 24.78
N VAL A 374 13.39 13.94 24.22
CA VAL A 374 13.29 14.14 22.77
C VAL A 374 14.53 13.64 22.05
N LEU A 375 15.73 13.93 22.56
CA LEU A 375 16.99 13.44 22.00
C LEU A 375 17.04 11.91 21.98
N ALA A 376 16.60 11.25 23.07
CA ALA A 376 16.54 9.79 23.15
C ALA A 376 15.54 9.22 22.11
N ALA A 377 14.37 9.84 21.97
CA ALA A 377 13.39 9.43 20.98
C ALA A 377 13.95 9.56 19.54
N LEU A 378 14.61 10.67 19.20
CA LEU A 378 15.25 10.86 17.91
C LEU A 378 16.36 9.83 17.63
N ALA A 379 17.17 9.49 18.65
CA ALA A 379 18.26 8.52 18.53
C ALA A 379 17.76 7.10 18.18
N MET A 380 16.52 6.77 18.48
CA MET A 380 15.92 5.47 18.16
C MET A 380 15.56 5.32 16.68
N TYR A 381 15.38 6.42 15.94
CA TYR A 381 14.83 6.37 14.57
C TYR A 381 15.61 5.46 13.60
N PRO A 382 16.94 5.51 13.52
CA PRO A 382 17.69 4.63 12.61
C PRO A 382 17.44 3.14 12.88
N ASN A 383 17.41 2.76 14.16
CA ASN A 383 17.16 1.39 14.55
C ASN A 383 15.71 0.94 14.26
N VAL A 384 14.74 1.82 14.51
CA VAL A 384 13.33 1.54 14.18
C VAL A 384 13.15 1.36 12.68
N LEU A 385 13.77 2.21 11.86
CA LEU A 385 13.72 2.11 10.40
C LEU A 385 14.31 0.79 9.90
N GLN A 386 15.49 0.41 10.41
CA GLN A 386 16.12 -0.86 10.06
C GLN A 386 15.23 -2.05 10.45
N MET A 387 14.74 -2.08 11.70
CA MET A 387 13.86 -3.16 12.17
C MET A 387 12.53 -3.23 11.41
N ALA A 388 11.98 -2.09 10.99
CA ALA A 388 10.78 -2.06 10.17
C ALA A 388 11.02 -2.70 8.79
N GLY A 389 12.20 -2.52 8.22
CA GLY A 389 12.63 -3.18 6.99
C GLY A 389 12.83 -4.69 7.18
N ASP A 390 13.64 -5.09 8.17
CA ASP A 390 13.99 -6.49 8.44
C ASP A 390 12.77 -7.37 8.71
N HIS A 391 11.82 -6.84 9.49
CA HIS A 391 10.60 -7.56 9.88
C HIS A 391 9.40 -7.33 8.95
N ARG A 392 9.56 -6.58 7.85
CA ARG A 392 8.44 -6.23 6.97
C ARG A 392 7.27 -5.56 7.74
N ALA A 393 7.58 -4.65 8.67
CA ALA A 393 6.69 -4.19 9.72
C ALA A 393 6.47 -2.66 9.69
N PRO A 394 5.71 -2.10 8.70
CA PRO A 394 5.45 -0.66 8.59
C PRO A 394 4.82 -0.05 9.84
N HIS A 395 4.03 -0.82 10.60
CA HIS A 395 3.40 -0.37 11.84
C HIS A 395 4.40 0.14 12.89
N ARG A 396 5.66 -0.34 12.86
CA ARG A 396 6.72 0.16 13.76
C ARG A 396 7.03 1.63 13.53
N ILE A 397 6.95 2.09 12.28
CA ILE A 397 7.13 3.52 11.95
C ILE A 397 5.98 4.34 12.51
N ALA A 398 4.72 3.89 12.35
CA ALA A 398 3.56 4.60 12.88
C ALA A 398 3.63 4.76 14.42
N HIS A 399 3.91 3.66 15.12
CA HIS A 399 4.04 3.70 16.60
C HIS A 399 5.19 4.60 17.04
N TYR A 400 6.34 4.50 16.37
CA TYR A 400 7.47 5.38 16.66
C TYR A 400 7.12 6.87 16.49
N LEU A 401 6.37 7.22 15.44
CA LEU A 401 5.94 8.59 15.20
C LEU A 401 4.98 9.09 16.29
N GLU A 402 4.10 8.24 16.80
CA GLU A 402 3.22 8.55 17.92
C GLU A 402 4.03 8.80 19.22
N ASP A 403 5.03 7.97 19.49
CA ASP A 403 5.93 8.13 20.64
C ASP A 403 6.75 9.43 20.53
N LEU A 404 7.34 9.71 19.36
CA LEU A 404 8.08 10.94 19.12
C LEU A 404 7.17 12.17 19.23
N ALA A 405 5.96 12.13 18.67
CA ALA A 405 4.98 13.20 18.80
C ALA A 405 4.61 13.45 20.28
N SER A 406 4.44 12.37 21.06
CA SER A 406 4.17 12.45 22.49
C SER A 406 5.32 13.13 23.25
N ALA A 407 6.57 12.71 23.00
CA ALA A 407 7.75 13.34 23.60
C ALA A 407 7.85 14.83 23.22
N TYR A 408 7.61 15.14 21.93
CA TYR A 408 7.63 16.51 21.43
C TYR A 408 6.55 17.39 22.05
N HIS A 409 5.31 16.92 22.19
CA HIS A 409 4.24 17.69 22.80
C HIS A 409 4.50 17.98 24.29
N LYS A 410 5.07 17.03 25.03
CA LYS A 410 5.52 17.24 26.42
C LYS A 410 6.63 18.27 26.50
N TRP A 411 7.64 18.12 25.65
CA TRP A 411 8.74 19.06 25.56
C TRP A 411 8.29 20.47 25.21
N TYR A 412 7.44 20.63 24.21
CA TYR A 412 6.89 21.93 23.80
C TYR A 412 6.13 22.64 24.93
N ASN A 413 5.44 21.89 25.78
CA ASN A 413 4.71 22.45 26.92
C ASN A 413 5.63 22.80 28.10
N ALA A 414 6.74 22.10 28.27
CA ALA A 414 7.70 22.31 29.35
C ALA A 414 8.73 23.40 29.03
N GLU A 415 9.14 23.45 27.73
CA GLU A 415 10.28 24.25 27.29
C GLU A 415 9.84 25.30 26.25
N ARG A 416 10.31 26.53 26.43
CA ARG A 416 10.11 27.57 25.41
C ARG A 416 11.29 27.59 24.44
N VAL A 417 11.00 27.48 23.15
CA VAL A 417 12.01 27.67 22.08
C VAL A 417 12.28 29.16 21.87
N VAL A 418 11.20 29.96 21.76
CA VAL A 418 11.33 31.41 21.56
C VAL A 418 10.99 32.11 22.87
N PRO A 419 11.91 32.94 23.41
CA PRO A 419 11.65 33.74 24.61
C PRO A 419 10.41 34.61 24.46
N MET A 420 9.68 34.78 25.56
CA MET A 420 8.39 35.48 25.55
C MET A 420 8.52 36.95 25.20
N GLU A 421 9.62 37.56 25.63
CA GLU A 421 9.95 38.97 25.41
C GLU A 421 10.11 39.29 23.91
N LEU A 422 10.43 38.30 23.11
CA LEU A 422 10.60 38.44 21.65
C LEU A 422 9.31 38.15 20.85
N THR A 423 8.30 37.52 21.50
CA THR A 423 7.04 37.13 20.81
C THR A 423 5.86 38.03 21.17
N ASP A 424 5.91 38.77 22.33
CA ASP A 424 4.80 39.61 22.78
C ASP A 424 4.81 40.95 22.03
N PRO A 425 3.76 41.30 21.24
CA PRO A 425 3.66 42.60 20.58
C PRO A 425 3.58 43.80 21.55
N GLU A 426 3.09 43.58 22.80
CA GLU A 426 3.02 44.61 23.81
C GLU A 426 4.38 44.85 24.51
N SER A 427 5.27 43.85 24.51
CA SER A 427 6.65 43.98 25.02
C SER A 427 7.58 44.72 24.04
N ARG A 428 7.07 45.31 22.95
CA ARG A 428 7.86 46.16 22.05
C ARG A 428 8.32 47.42 22.74
N LEU A 429 9.33 47.25 23.54
CA LEU A 429 10.10 48.36 24.15
C LEU A 429 10.57 49.31 23.04
N LYS A 430 10.51 50.61 23.31
CA LYS A 430 10.90 51.68 22.36
C LYS A 430 12.31 52.17 22.67
N GLY A 431 13.15 52.35 21.66
CA GLY A 431 14.43 53.01 21.78
C GLY A 431 15.59 52.15 22.26
N GLU A 432 16.47 52.70 23.12
CA GLU A 432 17.75 52.05 23.57
C GLU A 432 17.54 50.70 24.30
N GLU A 433 16.35 50.51 24.93
CA GLU A 433 16.00 49.22 25.54
C GLU A 433 15.77 48.11 24.51
N ARG A 434 15.35 48.45 23.29
CA ARG A 434 15.20 47.53 22.19
C ARG A 434 16.54 47.00 21.67
N ASP A 435 17.58 47.84 21.70
CA ASP A 435 18.97 47.47 21.29
C ASP A 435 19.65 46.59 22.35
N ALA A 436 19.32 46.76 23.62
CA ALA A 436 19.84 45.93 24.71
C ALA A 436 19.20 44.50 24.71
N LEU A 437 17.94 44.39 24.28
CA LEU A 437 17.20 43.14 24.12
C LEU A 437 17.27 42.59 22.69
N SER A 438 18.19 43.11 21.85
CA SER A 438 18.41 42.51 20.52
C SER A 438 18.72 41.02 20.70
N VAL A 439 18.15 40.20 19.81
CA VAL A 439 18.36 38.73 19.83
C VAL A 439 19.82 38.37 19.97
N ALA A 440 20.71 39.09 19.33
CA ALA A 440 22.16 38.88 19.41
C ALA A 440 22.80 39.12 20.78
N LYS A 441 22.15 39.89 21.68
CA LYS A 441 22.64 40.23 23.02
C LYS A 441 21.86 39.54 24.15
N ASN A 442 20.73 38.84 23.82
CA ASN A 442 19.97 38.09 24.80
C ASN A 442 20.77 36.85 25.25
N PRO A 443 21.06 36.66 26.55
CA PRO A 443 21.82 35.50 27.03
C PRO A 443 21.09 34.17 26.80
N GLU A 444 19.76 34.18 26.59
CA GLU A 444 18.97 32.98 26.27
C GLU A 444 19.00 32.60 24.76
N THR A 445 19.55 33.46 23.88
CA THR A 445 19.59 33.20 22.44
C THR A 445 20.32 31.89 22.06
N PRO A 446 21.49 31.53 22.63
CA PRO A 446 22.15 30.28 22.33
C PRO A 446 21.31 29.05 22.72
N ARG A 447 20.61 29.09 23.86
CA ARG A 447 19.68 28.04 24.29
C ARG A 447 18.45 27.97 23.39
N ALA A 448 17.85 29.11 23.04
CA ALA A 448 16.74 29.20 22.10
C ALA A 448 17.14 28.64 20.72
N ALA A 449 18.33 28.96 20.23
CA ALA A 449 18.87 28.43 18.99
C ALA A 449 19.13 26.91 19.08
N ALA A 450 19.61 26.39 20.20
CA ALA A 450 19.79 24.96 20.45
C ALA A 450 18.44 24.22 20.44
N ARG A 451 17.42 24.76 21.10
CA ARG A 451 16.06 24.22 21.08
C ARG A 451 15.41 24.31 19.71
N LEU A 452 15.67 25.38 18.95
CA LEU A 452 15.23 25.47 17.55
C LEU A 452 15.86 24.36 16.68
N LYS A 453 17.15 24.05 16.91
CA LYS A 453 17.81 22.91 16.23
C LYS A 453 17.19 21.57 16.61
N LEU A 454 16.80 21.38 17.86
CA LEU A 454 16.08 20.18 18.30
C LEU A 454 14.70 20.08 17.66
N ASN A 455 13.95 21.21 17.60
CA ASN A 455 12.66 21.32 16.90
C ASN A 455 12.78 20.94 15.41
N ASP A 456 13.79 21.48 14.71
CA ASP A 456 14.09 21.16 13.31
C ASP A 456 14.35 19.65 13.12
N ALA A 457 15.09 19.03 14.04
CA ALA A 457 15.33 17.58 13.96
C ALA A 457 14.05 16.77 14.13
N VAL A 458 13.17 17.13 15.08
CA VAL A 458 11.86 16.48 15.24
C VAL A 458 10.98 16.65 14.01
N GLN A 459 10.90 17.87 13.47
CA GLN A 459 10.15 18.18 12.26
C GLN A 459 10.57 17.29 11.09
N HIS A 460 11.89 17.20 10.83
CA HIS A 460 12.44 16.39 9.75
C HIS A 460 12.17 14.89 9.93
N VAL A 461 12.27 14.37 11.16
CA VAL A 461 12.02 12.95 11.43
C VAL A 461 10.53 12.62 11.31
N ILE A 462 9.64 13.47 11.83
CA ILE A 462 8.18 13.26 11.67
C ILE A 462 7.81 13.31 10.19
N ALA A 463 8.24 14.32 9.45
CA ALA A 463 7.96 14.44 8.01
C ALA A 463 8.52 13.24 7.22
N GLY A 464 9.75 12.82 7.52
CA GLY A 464 10.38 11.64 6.93
C GLY A 464 9.61 10.35 7.21
N GLY A 465 9.21 10.12 8.45
CA GLY A 465 8.44 8.94 8.84
C GLY A 465 7.04 8.92 8.23
N LEU A 466 6.33 10.06 8.21
CA LEU A 466 5.04 10.18 7.51
C LEU A 466 5.18 9.87 6.01
N LYS A 467 6.24 10.37 5.37
CA LYS A 467 6.54 10.07 3.96
C LYS A 467 6.74 8.58 3.71
N LEU A 468 7.36 7.84 4.64
CA LEU A 468 7.50 6.38 4.54
C LEU A 468 6.14 5.67 4.55
N LEU A 469 5.15 6.22 5.24
CA LEU A 469 3.77 5.71 5.24
C LEU A 469 2.92 6.27 4.08
N GLY A 470 3.48 7.14 3.24
CA GLY A 470 2.75 7.83 2.17
C GLY A 470 1.70 8.83 2.68
N VAL A 471 1.93 9.36 3.87
CA VAL A 471 1.09 10.34 4.56
C VAL A 471 1.72 11.72 4.46
N SER A 472 0.92 12.75 4.28
CA SER A 472 1.42 14.12 4.21
C SER A 472 1.84 14.65 5.57
N ALA A 473 2.77 15.61 5.56
CA ALA A 473 3.20 16.36 6.73
C ALA A 473 2.79 17.84 6.56
N PRO A 474 1.59 18.25 6.96
CA PRO A 474 1.10 19.60 6.73
C PRO A 474 1.85 20.61 7.60
N ASP A 475 2.15 21.78 7.04
CA ASP A 475 2.80 22.88 7.75
C ASP A 475 1.84 23.66 8.65
N LYS A 476 0.54 23.49 8.45
CA LYS A 476 -0.55 24.16 9.19
C LYS A 476 -1.74 23.20 9.31
N MET A 477 -2.35 23.24 10.47
CA MET A 477 -3.59 22.51 10.75
C MET A 477 -4.57 23.41 11.52
#